data_6b6f7df1f833d7ed763b69e0415a73e9
#
_entry.id   6b6f7df1f833d7ed763b69e0415a73e9
#
_cell.length_a   1.000
_cell.length_b   1.000
_cell.length_c   1.000
_cell.angle_alpha   90.00
_cell.angle_beta   90.00
_cell.angle_gamma   90.00
#
_symmetry.space_group_name_H-M   'P 1'
#
loop_
_entity.id
_entity.type
_entity.pdbx_description
1 polymer ?
#
loop_
_entity_poly.entity_id
_entity_poly.type
_entity_poly.pdbx_seq_one_letter_code
_entity_poly.pdbx_strand_id
1 'polypeptide(L)'
;MAALRPAGLLLGAPELLWDSVTAVLWQAADGGSEVCVLDRLADGWRLRGTVLTHHADQPIEIRYAVTADAAWATSGVDVSVAPADGDTQQLDGLRALWSGTKPPEFRDCIDVDLSFTPATNTLPIRRLGLEVGEEAEIRVAWLVWPELGVEPALQRYTRLGVDRYRYAQDAFEAELTVDEHGLVLEYEGLWHAIASTSPDEGLAEPDEVRRSGGPPRTSGSP
;
A
#
# COMPACT_ATOMS: atom_id res chain seq x y z
N MET A 1 54.96 -14.07 -1.94
CA MET A 1 54.07 -13.86 -0.77
C MET A 1 52.64 -13.89 -1.27
N ALA A 2 51.90 -14.99 -1.02
CA ALA A 2 50.52 -15.13 -1.42
C ALA A 2 49.64 -14.56 -0.32
N ALA A 3 48.80 -13.58 -0.66
CA ALA A 3 47.83 -12.99 0.25
C ALA A 3 46.73 -14.00 0.55
N LEU A 4 46.62 -14.43 1.80
CA LEU A 4 45.50 -15.22 2.32
C LEU A 4 44.23 -14.31 2.27
N ARG A 5 43.25 -14.72 1.44
CA ARG A 5 41.88 -14.20 1.54
C ARG A 5 41.27 -14.75 2.84
N PRO A 6 40.64 -13.92 3.68
CA PRO A 6 39.90 -14.45 4.82
C PRO A 6 38.72 -15.29 4.30
N ALA A 7 38.57 -16.49 4.86
CA ALA A 7 37.40 -17.33 4.65
C ALA A 7 36.19 -16.59 5.26
N GLY A 8 35.39 -15.95 4.41
CA GLY A 8 34.10 -15.39 4.81
C GLY A 8 33.20 -16.51 5.30
N LEU A 9 32.70 -16.40 6.53
CA LEU A 9 31.63 -17.22 7.05
C LEU A 9 30.38 -16.90 6.20
N LEU A 10 30.08 -17.73 5.19
CA LEU A 10 28.79 -17.72 4.53
C LEU A 10 27.80 -18.28 5.54
N LEU A 11 27.26 -17.40 6.38
CA LEU A 11 25.97 -17.66 6.98
C LEU A 11 25.03 -17.86 5.79
N GLY A 12 24.52 -19.09 5.63
CA GLY A 12 23.51 -19.37 4.61
C GLY A 12 22.46 -18.26 4.70
N ALA A 13 22.33 -17.46 3.65
CA ALA A 13 21.31 -16.45 3.61
C ALA A 13 19.99 -17.18 3.87
N PRO A 14 19.21 -16.79 4.89
CA PRO A 14 17.86 -17.33 5.00
C PRO A 14 17.21 -17.10 3.64
N GLU A 15 16.47 -18.08 3.12
CA GLU A 15 15.58 -17.85 1.99
C GLU A 15 14.72 -16.66 2.38
N LEU A 16 15.05 -15.51 1.84
CA LEU A 16 14.29 -14.30 2.09
C LEU A 16 12.95 -14.54 1.40
N LEU A 17 11.88 -14.58 2.19
CA LEU A 17 10.51 -14.81 1.74
C LEU A 17 10.00 -13.57 0.96
N TRP A 18 10.70 -13.17 -0.08
CA TRP A 18 10.34 -12.03 -0.94
C TRP A 18 9.08 -12.32 -1.77
N ASP A 19 8.83 -13.60 -2.05
CA ASP A 19 7.77 -14.05 -2.97
C ASP A 19 6.36 -14.01 -2.36
N SER A 20 6.22 -13.62 -1.10
CA SER A 20 4.92 -13.63 -0.40
C SER A 20 4.46 -12.26 0.08
N VAL A 21 5.14 -11.19 -0.28
CA VAL A 21 4.89 -9.84 0.23
C VAL A 21 4.57 -8.88 -0.91
N THR A 22 3.40 -8.24 -0.84
CA THR A 22 3.08 -7.09 -1.70
C THR A 22 3.70 -5.85 -1.07
N ALA A 23 4.70 -5.27 -1.72
CA ALA A 23 5.41 -4.10 -1.20
C ALA A 23 5.89 -3.18 -2.33
N VAL A 24 6.02 -1.90 -2.02
CA VAL A 24 6.58 -0.88 -2.92
C VAL A 24 7.61 -0.05 -2.17
N LEU A 25 8.70 0.27 -2.85
CA LEU A 25 9.66 1.29 -2.44
C LEU A 25 9.51 2.49 -3.36
N TRP A 26 9.13 3.63 -2.80
CA TRP A 26 8.97 4.88 -3.53
C TRP A 26 10.10 5.86 -3.27
N GLN A 27 10.34 6.70 -4.28
CA GLN A 27 11.14 7.92 -4.19
C GLN A 27 10.23 9.11 -4.38
N ALA A 28 10.26 10.07 -3.46
CA ALA A 28 9.57 11.35 -3.58
C ALA A 28 10.36 12.34 -4.43
N ALA A 29 9.67 13.25 -5.10
CA ALA A 29 10.27 14.30 -5.93
C ALA A 29 11.12 15.29 -5.10
N ASP A 30 10.82 15.46 -3.82
CA ASP A 30 11.56 16.30 -2.86
C ASP A 30 12.79 15.62 -2.24
N GLY A 31 13.08 14.36 -2.62
CA GLY A 31 14.21 13.57 -2.12
C GLY A 31 13.87 12.62 -0.97
N GLY A 32 12.63 12.62 -0.48
CA GLY A 32 12.15 11.62 0.48
C GLY A 32 12.06 10.22 -0.12
N SER A 33 11.91 9.20 0.71
CA SER A 33 11.67 7.82 0.27
C SER A 33 10.75 7.10 1.23
N GLU A 34 10.08 6.06 0.73
CA GLU A 34 9.13 5.28 1.52
C GLU A 34 9.17 3.82 1.13
N VAL A 35 9.14 2.93 2.12
CA VAL A 35 8.76 1.54 1.93
C VAL A 35 7.36 1.32 2.49
N CYS A 36 6.46 0.78 1.67
CA CYS A 36 5.10 0.39 2.06
C CYS A 36 4.89 -1.10 1.81
N VAL A 37 4.16 -1.73 2.71
CA VAL A 37 3.74 -3.13 2.62
C VAL A 37 2.22 -3.20 2.73
N LEU A 38 1.61 -3.94 1.83
CA LEU A 38 0.19 -4.30 1.88
C LEU A 38 0.07 -5.73 2.41
N ASP A 39 -0.47 -5.85 3.61
CA ASP A 39 -0.74 -7.14 4.26
C ASP A 39 -2.22 -7.52 4.07
N ARG A 40 -2.48 -8.78 3.74
CA ARG A 40 -3.82 -9.37 3.87
C ARG A 40 -4.04 -9.79 5.33
N LEU A 41 -5.14 -9.33 5.91
CA LEU A 41 -5.60 -9.74 7.24
C LEU A 41 -6.77 -10.73 7.12
N ALA A 42 -7.15 -11.37 8.24
CA ALA A 42 -8.31 -12.27 8.25
C ALA A 42 -9.62 -11.55 7.84
N ASP A 43 -9.79 -10.30 8.30
CA ASP A 43 -11.01 -9.53 8.13
C ASP A 43 -10.81 -8.27 7.26
N GLY A 44 -9.73 -8.20 6.47
CA GLY A 44 -9.48 -7.03 5.64
C GLY A 44 -8.03 -6.88 5.23
N TRP A 45 -7.52 -5.64 5.31
CA TRP A 45 -6.24 -5.25 4.76
C TRP A 45 -5.48 -4.33 5.70
N ARG A 46 -4.17 -4.26 5.56
CA ARG A 46 -3.33 -3.30 6.27
C ARG A 46 -2.26 -2.76 5.34
N LEU A 47 -2.24 -1.44 5.18
CA LEU A 47 -1.11 -0.69 4.65
C LEU A 47 -0.24 -0.26 5.82
N ARG A 48 1.05 -0.54 5.76
CA ARG A 48 2.02 -0.06 6.74
C ARG A 48 3.27 0.40 6.04
N GLY A 49 3.81 1.53 6.47
CA GLY A 49 4.99 2.09 5.82
C GLY A 49 5.89 2.86 6.76
N THR A 50 7.09 3.12 6.25
CA THR A 50 8.06 4.02 6.83
C THR A 50 8.49 5.01 5.77
N VAL A 51 8.25 6.29 6.03
CA VAL A 51 8.66 7.42 5.20
C VAL A 51 9.87 8.08 5.83
N LEU A 52 10.89 8.31 5.02
CA LEU A 52 12.04 9.12 5.37
C LEU A 52 11.95 10.43 4.61
N THR A 53 11.81 11.52 5.32
CA THR A 53 11.63 12.86 4.75
C THR A 53 12.37 13.91 5.58
N HIS A 54 12.13 15.18 5.32
CA HIS A 54 12.65 16.29 6.10
C HIS A 54 11.63 17.44 6.23
N HIS A 55 11.76 18.22 7.27
CA HIS A 55 11.08 19.51 7.41
C HIS A 55 12.04 20.52 8.04
N ALA A 56 12.14 21.73 7.45
CA ALA A 56 13.05 22.78 7.91
C ALA A 56 14.50 22.28 8.15
N ASP A 57 15.04 21.50 7.19
CA ASP A 57 16.36 20.86 7.22
C ASP A 57 16.54 19.77 8.31
N GLN A 58 15.50 19.41 9.04
CA GLN A 58 15.51 18.33 10.01
C GLN A 58 15.09 17.01 9.35
N PRO A 59 15.92 15.95 9.40
CA PRO A 59 15.50 14.62 8.98
C PRO A 59 14.39 14.09 9.88
N ILE A 60 13.38 13.47 9.27
CA ILE A 60 12.20 12.96 9.96
C ILE A 60 11.90 11.55 9.46
N GLU A 61 11.59 10.65 10.39
CA GLU A 61 11.00 9.37 10.12
C GLU A 61 9.50 9.41 10.47
N ILE A 62 8.65 9.00 9.54
CA ILE A 62 7.23 8.82 9.79
C ILE A 62 6.91 7.33 9.62
N ARG A 63 6.28 6.72 10.62
CA ARG A 63 5.73 5.38 10.51
C ARG A 63 4.23 5.43 10.58
N TYR A 64 3.58 4.64 9.74
CA TYR A 64 2.14 4.54 9.74
C TYR A 64 1.67 3.10 9.59
N ALA A 65 0.45 2.84 10.08
CA ALA A 65 -0.33 1.65 9.77
C ALA A 65 -1.79 2.06 9.61
N VAL A 66 -2.37 1.74 8.45
CA VAL A 66 -3.79 1.94 8.17
C VAL A 66 -4.41 0.57 7.97
N THR A 67 -5.41 0.24 8.76
CA THR A 67 -6.23 -0.96 8.57
C THR A 67 -7.51 -0.61 7.83
N ALA A 68 -7.95 -1.50 6.96
CA ALA A 68 -9.22 -1.43 6.26
C ALA A 68 -9.97 -2.75 6.40
N ASP A 69 -11.28 -2.69 6.34
CA ASP A 69 -12.12 -3.88 6.29
C ASP A 69 -12.06 -4.60 4.93
N ALA A 70 -12.83 -5.67 4.78
CA ALA A 70 -12.89 -6.43 3.54
C ALA A 70 -13.41 -5.62 2.33
N ALA A 71 -14.15 -4.53 2.58
CA ALA A 71 -14.66 -3.60 1.57
C ALA A 71 -13.71 -2.39 1.35
N TRP A 72 -12.52 -2.41 1.94
CA TRP A 72 -11.51 -1.36 1.86
C TRP A 72 -11.86 -0.04 2.58
N ALA A 73 -12.91 -0.03 3.42
CA ALA A 73 -13.19 1.11 4.27
C ALA A 73 -12.19 1.16 5.44
N THR A 74 -11.63 2.32 5.71
CA THR A 74 -10.68 2.49 6.82
C THR A 74 -11.32 2.10 8.15
N SER A 75 -10.67 1.22 8.90
CA SER A 75 -11.10 0.72 10.21
C SER A 75 -10.15 1.07 11.35
N GLY A 76 -8.94 1.53 11.05
CA GLY A 76 -7.97 1.98 12.04
C GLY A 76 -6.80 2.73 11.41
N VAL A 77 -6.23 3.65 12.17
CA VAL A 77 -5.08 4.46 11.73
C VAL A 77 -4.14 4.67 12.90
N ASP A 78 -2.88 4.39 12.68
CA ASP A 78 -1.77 4.68 13.59
C ASP A 78 -0.69 5.45 12.82
N VAL A 79 -0.25 6.60 13.36
CA VAL A 79 0.84 7.39 12.78
C VAL A 79 1.76 7.86 13.89
N SER A 80 3.06 7.72 13.69
CA SER A 80 4.09 8.28 14.56
C SER A 80 5.11 9.07 13.74
N VAL A 81 5.56 10.18 14.30
CA VAL A 81 6.55 11.08 13.70
C VAL A 81 7.75 11.18 14.65
N ALA A 82 8.93 10.91 14.14
CA ALA A 82 10.18 10.91 14.90
C ALA A 82 11.20 11.82 14.20
N PRO A 83 11.44 13.06 14.73
CA PRO A 83 12.58 13.87 14.35
C PRO A 83 13.90 13.17 14.73
N ALA A 84 14.96 13.40 13.99
CA ALA A 84 16.27 12.77 14.23
C ALA A 84 16.85 13.07 15.62
N ASP A 85 16.49 14.21 16.21
CA ASP A 85 17.01 14.73 17.49
C ASP A 85 15.93 14.89 18.57
N GLY A 86 14.73 14.32 18.39
CA GLY A 86 13.60 14.50 19.28
C GLY A 86 12.85 13.21 19.63
N ASP A 87 11.89 13.36 20.53
CA ASP A 87 11.02 12.26 20.95
C ASP A 87 9.99 11.92 19.86
N THR A 88 9.67 10.64 19.75
CA THR A 88 8.60 10.16 18.86
C THR A 88 7.25 10.66 19.33
N GLN A 89 6.51 11.32 18.43
CA GLN A 89 5.15 11.78 18.65
C GLN A 89 4.14 10.81 18.02
N GLN A 90 3.16 10.36 18.80
CA GLN A 90 2.01 9.59 18.30
C GLN A 90 0.85 10.54 17.98
N LEU A 91 0.15 10.31 16.86
CA LEU A 91 -1.01 11.11 16.45
C LEU A 91 -2.31 10.51 16.98
N ASP A 92 -2.48 10.55 18.32
CA ASP A 92 -3.66 9.96 19.01
C ASP A 92 -4.99 10.54 18.54
N GLY A 93 -5.02 11.83 18.16
CA GLY A 93 -6.22 12.47 17.62
C GLY A 93 -6.71 11.84 16.33
N LEU A 94 -5.79 11.47 15.44
CA LEU A 94 -6.10 10.76 14.19
C LEU A 94 -6.61 9.34 14.49
N ARG A 95 -5.93 8.61 15.36
CA ARG A 95 -6.35 7.27 15.82
C ARG A 95 -7.77 7.29 16.39
N ALA A 96 -8.10 8.32 17.17
CA ALA A 96 -9.40 8.45 17.82
C ALA A 96 -10.58 8.52 16.84
N LEU A 97 -10.37 8.99 15.60
CA LEU A 97 -11.43 9.06 14.58
C LEU A 97 -11.97 7.67 14.20
N TRP A 98 -11.18 6.61 14.37
CA TRP A 98 -11.61 5.24 14.04
C TRP A 98 -11.82 4.35 15.28
N SER A 99 -11.46 4.81 16.47
CA SER A 99 -11.64 4.03 17.72
C SER A 99 -12.92 4.37 18.48
N GLY A 100 -13.72 5.35 18.00
CA GLY A 100 -14.91 5.84 18.72
C GLY A 100 -15.95 6.45 17.78
N THR A 101 -16.80 7.32 18.35
CA THR A 101 -17.76 8.09 17.56
C THR A 101 -17.07 9.28 16.91
N LYS A 102 -17.07 9.30 15.56
CA LYS A 102 -16.51 10.43 14.80
C LYS A 102 -17.22 11.74 15.12
N PRO A 103 -16.48 12.86 15.27
CA PRO A 103 -17.06 14.19 15.30
C PRO A 103 -17.96 14.43 14.08
N PRO A 104 -18.97 15.32 14.18
CA PRO A 104 -19.94 15.54 13.09
C PRO A 104 -19.30 15.84 11.74
N GLU A 105 -18.22 16.61 11.69
CA GLU A 105 -17.50 17.02 10.50
C GLU A 105 -16.78 15.84 9.79
N PHE A 106 -16.42 14.77 10.53
CA PHE A 106 -15.77 13.59 9.98
C PHE A 106 -16.73 12.40 9.76
N ARG A 107 -18.02 12.57 10.03
CA ARG A 107 -18.99 11.45 10.02
C ARG A 107 -19.01 10.71 8.67
N ASP A 108 -18.91 11.47 7.58
CA ASP A 108 -18.98 10.93 6.21
C ASP A 108 -17.59 10.59 5.63
N CYS A 109 -16.51 10.77 6.42
CA CYS A 109 -15.17 10.39 6.01
C CYS A 109 -15.00 8.88 6.18
N ILE A 110 -15.04 8.13 5.08
CA ILE A 110 -14.83 6.67 5.08
C ILE A 110 -13.33 6.37 5.08
N ASP A 111 -12.57 7.08 4.25
CA ASP A 111 -11.15 6.87 4.07
C ASP A 111 -10.33 7.89 4.86
N VAL A 112 -9.10 7.50 5.19
CA VAL A 112 -8.04 8.43 5.61
C VAL A 112 -7.16 8.75 4.41
N ASP A 113 -6.69 9.99 4.34
CA ASP A 113 -5.61 10.40 3.44
C ASP A 113 -4.45 10.95 4.28
N LEU A 114 -3.27 10.37 4.11
CA LEU A 114 -2.03 10.79 4.73
C LEU A 114 -1.19 11.52 3.67
N SER A 115 -1.18 12.85 3.66
CA SER A 115 -0.61 13.66 2.58
C SER A 115 0.89 13.43 2.31
N PHE A 116 1.59 12.76 3.21
CA PHE A 116 3.02 12.44 3.10
C PHE A 116 3.32 11.11 2.41
N THR A 117 2.31 10.39 1.91
CA THR A 117 2.48 9.05 1.29
C THR A 117 1.47 8.84 0.15
N PRO A 118 1.85 8.17 -0.95
CA PRO A 118 0.91 7.76 -1.98
C PRO A 118 0.06 6.54 -1.59
N ALA A 119 0.44 5.82 -0.52
CA ALA A 119 -0.16 4.54 -0.15
C ALA A 119 -1.67 4.61 0.11
N THR A 120 -2.14 5.70 0.74
CA THR A 120 -3.55 5.82 1.12
C THR A 120 -4.50 6.00 -0.07
N ASN A 121 -4.01 6.35 -1.26
CA ASN A 121 -4.81 6.34 -2.49
C ASN A 121 -5.34 4.93 -2.84
N THR A 122 -4.65 3.88 -2.40
CA THR A 122 -5.08 2.49 -2.60
C THR A 122 -6.46 2.22 -2.01
N LEU A 123 -6.78 2.83 -0.87
CA LEU A 123 -8.05 2.60 -0.16
C LEU A 123 -9.26 2.99 -1.03
N PRO A 124 -9.43 4.26 -1.46
CA PRO A 124 -10.54 4.65 -2.31
C PRO A 124 -10.50 3.99 -3.70
N ILE A 125 -9.34 3.78 -4.30
CA ILE A 125 -9.21 3.10 -5.60
C ILE A 125 -9.81 1.68 -5.53
N ARG A 126 -9.49 0.93 -4.48
CA ARG A 126 -10.00 -0.43 -4.26
C ARG A 126 -11.47 -0.44 -3.83
N ARG A 127 -11.84 0.47 -2.92
CA ARG A 127 -13.20 0.55 -2.39
C ARG A 127 -14.24 0.96 -3.43
N LEU A 128 -13.90 1.95 -4.27
CA LEU A 128 -14.82 2.47 -5.28
C LEU A 128 -15.00 1.51 -6.45
N GLY A 129 -13.95 0.77 -6.85
CA GLY A 129 -14.03 -0.20 -7.94
C GLY A 129 -14.54 0.40 -9.26
N LEU A 130 -14.17 1.66 -9.57
CA LEU A 130 -14.68 2.40 -10.73
C LEU A 130 -14.41 1.64 -12.03
N GLU A 131 -15.37 1.68 -12.95
CA GLU A 131 -15.14 1.27 -14.35
C GLU A 131 -14.39 2.37 -15.11
N VAL A 132 -13.75 2.01 -16.23
CA VAL A 132 -13.04 3.00 -17.07
C VAL A 132 -14.01 4.05 -17.59
N GLY A 133 -13.71 5.33 -17.31
CA GLY A 133 -14.53 6.49 -17.62
C GLY A 133 -15.47 6.91 -16.49
N GLU A 134 -15.58 6.13 -15.41
CA GLU A 134 -16.35 6.55 -14.25
C GLU A 134 -15.54 7.45 -13.31
N GLU A 135 -16.27 8.27 -12.56
CA GLU A 135 -15.72 9.11 -11.50
C GLU A 135 -16.56 9.05 -10.24
N ALA A 136 -15.93 9.30 -9.11
CA ALA A 136 -16.59 9.45 -7.82
C ALA A 136 -15.94 10.54 -6.98
N GLU A 137 -16.76 11.31 -6.27
CA GLU A 137 -16.34 12.25 -5.25
C GLU A 137 -16.52 11.59 -3.88
N ILE A 138 -15.51 11.70 -3.03
CA ILE A 138 -15.47 11.11 -1.69
C ILE A 138 -15.06 12.14 -0.66
N ARG A 139 -15.45 11.88 0.60
CA ARG A 139 -15.01 12.63 1.76
C ARG A 139 -14.01 11.82 2.56
N VAL A 140 -12.83 12.43 2.83
CA VAL A 140 -11.73 11.79 3.57
C VAL A 140 -11.38 12.57 4.81
N ALA A 141 -10.80 11.90 5.81
CA ALA A 141 -10.06 12.58 6.87
C ALA A 141 -8.63 12.78 6.39
N TRP A 142 -8.28 14.01 6.03
CA TRP A 142 -7.00 14.37 5.46
C TRP A 142 -6.03 14.84 6.54
N LEU A 143 -4.94 14.11 6.74
CA LEU A 143 -3.82 14.53 7.59
C LEU A 143 -2.86 15.36 6.75
N VAL A 144 -2.72 16.62 7.10
CA VAL A 144 -1.89 17.61 6.39
C VAL A 144 -0.45 17.58 6.93
N TRP A 145 0.51 17.27 6.08
CA TRP A 145 1.93 17.38 6.38
C TRP A 145 2.45 18.76 5.92
N PRO A 146 3.32 19.45 6.67
CA PRO A 146 3.93 19.05 7.95
C PRO A 146 3.17 19.51 9.21
N GLU A 147 2.02 20.19 9.08
CA GLU A 147 1.26 20.79 10.18
C GLU A 147 0.65 19.73 11.13
N LEU A 148 0.50 18.49 10.66
CA LEU A 148 -0.10 17.36 11.37
C LEU A 148 -1.56 17.63 11.83
N GLY A 149 -2.20 18.62 11.21
CA GLY A 149 -3.63 18.87 11.36
C GLY A 149 -4.45 17.83 10.59
N VAL A 150 -5.63 17.48 11.11
CA VAL A 150 -6.58 16.60 10.43
C VAL A 150 -7.85 17.38 10.12
N GLU A 151 -8.25 17.37 8.84
CA GLU A 151 -9.47 18.05 8.41
C GLU A 151 -10.25 17.20 7.39
N PRO A 152 -11.57 17.37 7.28
CA PRO A 152 -12.34 16.73 6.22
C PRO A 152 -12.05 17.40 4.88
N ALA A 153 -11.71 16.60 3.86
CA ALA A 153 -11.49 17.08 2.51
C ALA A 153 -12.37 16.34 1.49
N LEU A 154 -12.68 17.01 0.38
CA LEU A 154 -13.34 16.40 -0.77
C LEU A 154 -12.29 16.03 -1.81
N GLN A 155 -12.32 14.79 -2.24
CA GLN A 155 -11.43 14.25 -3.25
C GLN A 155 -12.23 13.58 -4.36
N ARG A 156 -11.74 13.68 -5.58
CA ARG A 156 -12.36 13.04 -6.74
C ARG A 156 -11.38 12.12 -7.42
N TYR A 157 -11.85 10.93 -7.71
CA TYR A 157 -11.13 9.91 -8.48
C TYR A 157 -11.89 9.66 -9.77
N THR A 158 -11.19 9.71 -10.92
CA THR A 158 -11.71 9.34 -12.24
C THR A 158 -10.85 8.21 -12.78
N ARG A 159 -11.43 7.07 -13.15
CA ARG A 159 -10.67 5.99 -13.77
C ARG A 159 -10.45 6.25 -15.25
N LEU A 160 -9.20 6.49 -15.67
CA LEU A 160 -8.85 6.83 -17.05
C LEU A 160 -8.50 5.59 -17.91
N GLY A 161 -8.08 4.49 -17.27
CA GLY A 161 -7.64 3.28 -17.93
C GLY A 161 -7.64 2.08 -17.01
N VAL A 162 -7.07 0.96 -17.44
CA VAL A 162 -7.00 -0.26 -16.64
C VAL A 162 -6.28 -0.02 -15.32
N ASP A 163 -5.17 0.71 -15.39
CA ASP A 163 -4.20 0.98 -14.34
C ASP A 163 -4.03 2.49 -14.05
N ARG A 164 -4.83 3.37 -14.69
CA ARG A 164 -4.67 4.82 -14.58
C ARG A 164 -5.90 5.48 -13.99
N TYR A 165 -5.62 6.41 -13.07
CA TYR A 165 -6.62 7.25 -12.41
C TYR A 165 -6.20 8.71 -12.46
N ARG A 166 -7.18 9.59 -12.42
CA ARG A 166 -6.99 11.01 -12.11
C ARG A 166 -7.47 11.24 -10.71
N TYR A 167 -6.62 11.85 -9.90
CA TYR A 167 -6.92 12.34 -8.58
C TYR A 167 -7.09 13.85 -8.63
N ALA A 168 -8.06 14.40 -7.91
CA ALA A 168 -8.24 15.83 -7.75
C ALA A 168 -8.70 16.19 -6.34
N GLN A 169 -8.13 17.27 -5.79
CA GLN A 169 -8.55 17.91 -4.54
C GLN A 169 -8.37 19.42 -4.68
N ASP A 170 -9.44 20.18 -4.50
CA ASP A 170 -9.47 21.64 -4.73
C ASP A 170 -8.91 22.04 -6.10
N ALA A 171 -7.80 22.78 -6.14
CA ALA A 171 -7.12 23.18 -7.35
C ALA A 171 -5.99 22.22 -7.79
N PHE A 172 -5.72 21.19 -6.98
CA PHE A 172 -4.70 20.20 -7.29
C PHE A 172 -5.29 19.05 -8.12
N GLU A 173 -4.60 18.66 -9.18
CA GLU A 173 -4.94 17.51 -10.01
C GLU A 173 -3.65 16.78 -10.43
N ALA A 174 -3.67 15.46 -10.44
CA ALA A 174 -2.57 14.64 -10.91
C ALA A 174 -3.05 13.27 -11.43
N GLU A 175 -2.28 12.66 -12.33
CA GLU A 175 -2.51 11.28 -12.75
C GLU A 175 -1.76 10.31 -11.84
N LEU A 176 -2.42 9.16 -11.58
CA LEU A 176 -1.88 8.03 -10.84
C LEU A 176 -1.81 6.83 -11.78
N THR A 177 -0.69 6.12 -11.78
CA THR A 177 -0.61 4.76 -12.31
C THR A 177 -0.51 3.79 -11.13
N VAL A 178 -1.26 2.70 -11.18
CA VAL A 178 -1.33 1.71 -10.08
C VAL A 178 -1.05 0.30 -10.56
N ASP A 179 -0.64 -0.57 -9.64
CA ASP A 179 -0.55 -2.01 -9.89
C ASP A 179 -1.92 -2.71 -9.77
N GLU A 180 -1.94 -4.01 -9.92
CA GLU A 180 -3.13 -4.87 -9.78
C GLU A 180 -3.76 -4.87 -8.39
N HIS A 181 -2.98 -4.51 -7.35
CA HIS A 181 -3.45 -4.35 -5.97
C HIS A 181 -3.95 -2.93 -5.67
N GLY A 182 -3.78 -2.00 -6.61
CA GLY A 182 -4.13 -0.59 -6.46
C GLY A 182 -3.07 0.24 -5.75
N LEU A 183 -1.85 -0.31 -5.53
CA LEU A 183 -0.71 0.45 -5.04
C LEU A 183 -0.20 1.37 -6.14
N VAL A 184 0.06 2.63 -5.78
CA VAL A 184 0.53 3.63 -6.72
C VAL A 184 1.94 3.29 -7.21
N LEU A 185 2.16 3.21 -8.52
CA LEU A 185 3.47 3.06 -9.14
C LEU A 185 4.05 4.41 -9.55
N GLU A 186 3.19 5.31 -10.00
CA GLU A 186 3.54 6.69 -10.36
C GLU A 186 2.47 7.64 -9.84
N TYR A 187 2.86 8.68 -9.15
CA TYR A 187 2.03 9.81 -8.77
C TYR A 187 2.65 11.05 -9.40
N GLU A 188 2.05 11.53 -10.47
CA GLU A 188 2.60 12.60 -11.32
C GLU A 188 3.17 13.75 -10.51
N GLY A 189 4.47 14.00 -10.68
CA GLY A 189 5.19 15.09 -10.05
C GLY A 189 5.48 14.93 -8.55
N LEU A 190 5.02 13.86 -7.90
CA LEU A 190 5.19 13.67 -6.46
C LEU A 190 5.98 12.42 -6.08
N TRP A 191 5.61 11.24 -6.60
CA TRP A 191 6.20 9.96 -6.20
C TRP A 191 6.34 9.01 -7.38
N HIS A 192 7.40 8.21 -7.40
CA HIS A 192 7.55 7.10 -8.32
C HIS A 192 8.08 5.85 -7.61
N ALA A 193 7.60 4.69 -8.01
CA ALA A 193 8.08 3.41 -7.51
C ALA A 193 9.44 3.09 -8.13
N ILE A 194 10.44 2.80 -7.28
CA ILE A 194 11.78 2.37 -7.71
C ILE A 194 11.96 0.86 -7.58
N ALA A 195 11.11 0.20 -6.80
CA ALA A 195 11.00 -1.25 -6.70
C ALA A 195 9.60 -1.64 -6.21
N SER A 196 9.08 -2.75 -6.70
CA SER A 196 7.85 -3.35 -6.22
C SER A 196 7.93 -4.86 -6.24
N THR A 197 7.22 -5.50 -5.30
CA THR A 197 7.02 -6.95 -5.25
C THR A 197 5.54 -7.24 -5.12
N SER A 198 5.07 -8.25 -5.85
CA SER A 198 3.75 -8.84 -5.69
C SER A 198 3.94 -10.35 -5.60
N PRO A 199 3.28 -11.05 -4.66
CA PRO A 199 3.30 -12.49 -4.68
C PRO A 199 2.78 -12.95 -6.04
N ASP A 200 3.51 -13.85 -6.69
CA ASP A 200 2.94 -14.62 -7.79
C ASP A 200 1.72 -15.34 -7.20
N GLU A 201 0.51 -14.86 -7.45
CA GLU A 201 -0.70 -15.66 -7.26
C GLU A 201 -0.58 -16.79 -8.26
N GLY A 202 0.19 -17.82 -7.88
CA GLY A 202 0.30 -19.04 -8.64
C GLY A 202 -1.10 -19.47 -8.98
N LEU A 203 -1.46 -19.33 -10.25
CA LEU A 203 -2.62 -19.96 -10.83
C LEU A 203 -2.49 -21.43 -10.45
N ALA A 204 -3.23 -21.86 -9.43
CA ALA A 204 -3.41 -23.28 -9.16
C ALA A 204 -4.03 -23.84 -10.43
N GLU A 205 -3.17 -24.44 -11.27
CA GLU A 205 -3.63 -25.25 -12.38
C GLU A 205 -4.61 -26.25 -11.81
N PRO A 206 -5.86 -26.30 -12.31
CA PRO A 206 -6.83 -27.28 -11.83
C PRO A 206 -6.21 -28.66 -12.05
N ASP A 207 -6.06 -29.41 -10.96
CA ASP A 207 -5.60 -30.79 -10.91
C ASP A 207 -6.15 -31.55 -12.10
N GLU A 208 -5.30 -31.84 -13.11
CA GLU A 208 -5.61 -32.78 -14.16
C GLU A 208 -5.82 -34.14 -13.49
N VAL A 209 -7.10 -34.47 -13.31
CA VAL A 209 -7.55 -35.78 -12.86
C VAL A 209 -6.80 -36.82 -13.68
N ARG A 210 -5.76 -37.38 -13.12
CA ARG A 210 -5.09 -38.60 -13.63
C ARG A 210 -6.15 -39.68 -13.73
N ARG A 211 -6.74 -39.79 -14.90
CA ARG A 211 -7.51 -40.99 -15.27
C ARG A 211 -6.49 -42.12 -15.35
N SER A 212 -6.37 -42.86 -14.26
CA SER A 212 -5.66 -44.11 -14.17
C SER A 212 -6.20 -45.06 -15.22
N GLY A 213 -5.32 -45.45 -16.15
CA GLY A 213 -5.61 -46.46 -17.18
C GLY A 213 -6.10 -47.73 -16.55
N GLY A 214 -7.19 -48.22 -17.04
CA GLY A 214 -7.70 -49.58 -16.76
C GLY A 214 -6.74 -50.65 -17.34
N PRO A 215 -6.73 -51.85 -16.74
CA PRO A 215 -5.82 -52.92 -17.13
C PRO A 215 -6.17 -53.49 -18.52
N PRO A 216 -5.21 -54.02 -19.24
CA PRO A 216 -5.42 -54.58 -20.60
C PRO A 216 -6.26 -55.85 -20.53
N ARG A 217 -7.29 -55.91 -21.38
CA ARG A 217 -8.08 -57.14 -21.60
C ARG A 217 -7.24 -58.15 -22.39
N THR A 218 -6.98 -59.31 -21.82
CA THR A 218 -6.41 -60.46 -22.47
C THR A 218 -7.43 -61.09 -23.37
N SER A 219 -7.16 -61.13 -24.66
CA SER A 219 -7.86 -61.93 -25.66
C SER A 219 -7.42 -63.39 -25.56
N GLY A 220 -8.34 -64.29 -25.25
CA GLY A 220 -8.19 -65.71 -25.45
C GLY A 220 -9.18 -66.17 -26.48
N SER A 221 -8.71 -66.76 -27.58
CA SER A 221 -9.46 -67.64 -28.47
C SER A 221 -9.10 -69.09 -28.15
N PRO A 222 -9.87 -70.06 -28.54
CA PRO A 222 -10.31 -70.44 -29.86
C PRO A 222 -11.80 -70.35 -30.13
#